data_b1355f8a8967fca33ae5e275ebe2c7c2
#
_entry.id   b1355f8a8967fca33ae5e275ebe2c7c2
#
_cell.length_a   1.000
_cell.length_b   1.000
_cell.length_c   1.000
_cell.angle_alpha   90.00
_cell.angle_beta   90.00
_cell.angle_gamma   90.00
#
_symmetry.space_group_name_H-M   'P 1'
#
loop_
_entity.id
_entity.type
_entity.pdbx_description
1 polymer ?
#
loop_
_entity_poly.entity_id
_entity_poly.type
_entity_poly.pdbx_seq_one_letter_code
_entity_poly.pdbx_strand_id
1 'polypeptide(L)'
;LDMTASKDISRSMEIRLLDGDENELNDTKETATPLPIGTDAAFSIGGIGDADWFSFEAVPEEGQSKFYTLRLLNVEPGKTEEITYEVYAPDGTVVASKVISPRHSRILSCSQQGQYTIKLSAKGSNIQRVPLRIRVEEGGDDPYESNDTWLDAAYIEPGQLISHVLNSGDTDWFCFTVPEDHMTLHVSSDCAGIQAMVYTGQALVEYGDKAKSVWHEDSFGRKSASNFYWKFEEKGLYYIELT
;
A
#
# COMPACT_ATOMS: atom_id res chain seq x y z
N LEU A 1 -50.84 -7.52 49.48
CA LEU A 1 -50.50 -6.51 48.46
C LEU A 1 -49.07 -6.78 47.98
N ASP A 2 -48.99 -7.37 46.83
CA ASP A 2 -47.72 -7.68 46.19
C ASP A 2 -47.31 -6.45 45.34
N MET A 3 -46.33 -5.73 45.83
CA MET A 3 -45.74 -4.62 45.07
C MET A 3 -44.60 -5.17 44.26
N THR A 4 -44.88 -5.58 43.02
CA THR A 4 -43.86 -5.83 42.03
C THR A 4 -43.15 -4.52 41.71
N ALA A 5 -41.93 -4.38 42.20
CA ALA A 5 -41.06 -3.28 41.87
C ALA A 5 -40.77 -3.36 40.36
N SER A 6 -41.24 -2.37 39.62
CA SER A 6 -40.85 -2.13 38.24
C SER A 6 -39.33 -1.89 38.22
N LYS A 7 -38.60 -2.76 37.60
CA LYS A 7 -37.18 -2.60 37.41
C LYS A 7 -36.98 -1.66 36.22
N ASP A 8 -36.81 -0.39 36.50
CA ASP A 8 -36.43 0.55 35.43
C ASP A 8 -35.07 0.17 34.86
N ILE A 9 -35.12 -0.41 33.69
CA ILE A 9 -33.92 -0.66 32.90
C ILE A 9 -33.63 0.58 32.10
N SER A 10 -32.78 1.45 32.64
CA SER A 10 -32.23 2.54 31.81
C SER A 10 -31.22 1.97 30.83
N ARG A 11 -31.48 2.16 29.53
CA ARG A 11 -30.54 1.85 28.47
C ARG A 11 -30.02 3.18 27.91
N SER A 12 -28.72 3.34 27.88
CA SER A 12 -28.10 4.44 27.15
C SER A 12 -27.87 4.02 25.70
N MET A 13 -28.23 4.87 24.76
CA MET A 13 -27.91 4.73 23.37
C MET A 13 -27.00 5.90 23.00
N GLU A 14 -25.84 5.61 22.45
CA GLU A 14 -24.96 6.61 21.87
C GLU A 14 -25.17 6.63 20.35
N ILE A 15 -25.50 7.81 19.82
CA ILE A 15 -25.57 8.03 18.38
C ILE A 15 -24.31 8.81 18.01
N ARG A 16 -23.46 8.22 17.19
CA ARG A 16 -22.31 8.88 16.62
C ARG A 16 -22.58 9.13 15.15
N LEU A 17 -22.35 10.37 14.71
CA LEU A 17 -22.24 10.68 13.30
C LEU A 17 -20.77 10.46 12.93
N LEU A 18 -20.52 9.50 12.08
CA LEU A 18 -19.21 9.27 11.50
C LEU A 18 -19.22 9.94 10.13
N ASP A 19 -18.15 10.67 9.83
CA ASP A 19 -17.94 11.13 8.47
C ASP A 19 -17.46 9.92 7.66
N GLY A 20 -18.29 9.32 6.85
CA GLY A 20 -17.96 8.29 5.88
C GLY A 20 -17.09 8.85 4.74
N ASP A 21 -16.42 8.00 4.00
CA ASP A 21 -15.90 8.37 2.69
C ASP A 21 -16.93 8.03 1.58
N GLU A 22 -16.55 8.21 0.33
CA GLU A 22 -17.48 8.01 -0.79
C GLU A 22 -17.85 6.53 -1.03
N ASN A 23 -17.15 5.58 -0.39
CA ASN A 23 -17.37 4.15 -0.52
C ASN A 23 -18.21 3.56 0.61
N GLU A 24 -18.55 4.36 1.64
CA GLU A 24 -19.45 3.92 2.69
C GLU A 24 -20.86 3.61 2.11
N LEU A 25 -21.51 2.49 2.38
CA LEU A 25 -21.40 1.53 3.47
C LEU A 25 -20.78 0.20 2.98
N ASN A 26 -19.49 0.07 2.87
CA ASN A 26 -18.80 -1.15 2.43
C ASN A 26 -18.19 -1.96 3.57
N ASP A 27 -18.80 -1.95 4.75
CA ASP A 27 -18.34 -2.62 5.97
C ASP A 27 -18.40 -4.15 5.94
N THR A 28 -19.04 -4.73 4.95
CA THR A 28 -19.22 -6.19 4.83
C THR A 28 -18.81 -6.70 3.45
N LYS A 29 -18.52 -8.01 3.38
CA LYS A 29 -18.19 -8.67 2.11
C LYS A 29 -19.29 -8.49 1.07
N GLU A 30 -20.56 -8.51 1.49
CA GLU A 30 -21.74 -8.40 0.64
C GLU A 30 -21.93 -6.98 0.09
N THR A 31 -21.40 -5.99 0.78
CA THR A 31 -21.45 -4.56 0.40
C THR A 31 -20.13 -4.06 -0.17
N ALA A 32 -19.19 -4.96 -0.46
CA ALA A 32 -17.88 -4.61 -0.99
C ALA A 32 -17.96 -3.70 -2.23
N THR A 33 -17.26 -2.59 -2.20
CA THR A 33 -17.18 -1.65 -3.32
C THR A 33 -16.45 -2.30 -4.51
N PRO A 34 -17.05 -2.34 -5.71
CA PRO A 34 -16.36 -2.82 -6.90
C PRO A 34 -15.15 -1.94 -7.22
N LEU A 35 -14.01 -2.57 -7.43
CA LEU A 35 -12.75 -1.93 -7.81
C LEU A 35 -12.33 -2.43 -9.19
N PRO A 36 -12.67 -1.70 -10.28
CA PRO A 36 -12.23 -2.07 -11.61
C PRO A 36 -10.70 -2.09 -11.69
N ILE A 37 -10.16 -3.10 -12.38
CA ILE A 37 -8.71 -3.24 -12.58
C ILE A 37 -8.11 -1.97 -13.17
N GLY A 38 -7.00 -1.51 -12.61
CA GLY A 38 -6.30 -0.31 -13.03
C GLY A 38 -6.91 1.01 -12.54
N THR A 39 -7.95 0.98 -11.70
CA THR A 39 -8.57 2.20 -11.14
C THR A 39 -8.26 2.37 -9.66
N ASP A 40 -8.13 3.62 -9.23
CA ASP A 40 -7.97 3.97 -7.82
C ASP A 40 -9.35 4.12 -7.15
N ALA A 41 -9.45 3.65 -5.91
CA ALA A 41 -10.51 4.05 -4.99
C ALA A 41 -9.91 4.72 -3.76
N ALA A 42 -10.42 5.89 -3.41
CA ALA A 42 -10.05 6.57 -2.17
C ALA A 42 -10.92 6.02 -1.03
N PHE A 43 -10.32 5.81 0.13
CA PHE A 43 -11.03 5.35 1.33
C PHE A 43 -10.37 5.87 2.60
N SER A 44 -11.03 5.71 3.73
CA SER A 44 -10.46 6.10 5.02
C SER A 44 -11.00 5.24 6.16
N ILE A 45 -10.15 4.50 6.81
CA ILE A 45 -10.54 3.72 7.97
C ILE A 45 -10.72 4.63 9.17
N GLY A 46 -11.93 4.68 9.72
CA GLY A 46 -12.38 5.73 10.65
C GLY A 46 -12.47 5.36 12.12
N GLY A 47 -12.22 4.12 12.54
CA GLY A 47 -12.34 3.78 13.94
C GLY A 47 -12.37 2.28 14.26
N ILE A 48 -12.71 1.97 15.52
CA ILE A 48 -12.83 0.59 16.00
C ILE A 48 -14.03 -0.08 15.32
N GLY A 49 -13.77 -1.18 14.61
CA GLY A 49 -14.80 -1.99 13.98
C GLY A 49 -15.16 -1.54 12.58
N ASP A 50 -14.56 -0.45 12.11
CA ASP A 50 -14.60 -0.03 10.73
C ASP A 50 -13.77 -0.96 9.85
N ALA A 51 -14.33 -1.37 8.75
CA ALA A 51 -13.67 -2.26 7.80
C ALA A 51 -14.18 -1.99 6.38
N ASP A 52 -13.31 -1.49 5.54
CA ASP A 52 -13.61 -1.27 4.13
C ASP A 52 -13.42 -2.54 3.31
N TRP A 53 -14.46 -2.90 2.58
CA TRP A 53 -14.40 -4.02 1.66
C TRP A 53 -14.44 -3.55 0.21
N PHE A 54 -13.51 -4.09 -0.56
CA PHE A 54 -13.43 -3.89 -2.01
C PHE A 54 -13.48 -5.23 -2.73
N SER A 55 -13.85 -5.22 -4.01
CA SER A 55 -13.89 -6.44 -4.80
C SER A 55 -13.38 -6.20 -6.22
N PHE A 56 -12.69 -7.17 -6.77
CA PHE A 56 -12.26 -7.17 -8.17
C PHE A 56 -12.52 -8.53 -8.83
N GLU A 57 -12.66 -8.53 -10.13
CA GLU A 57 -12.87 -9.75 -10.90
C GLU A 57 -11.56 -10.29 -11.43
N ALA A 58 -11.21 -11.52 -11.09
CA ALA A 58 -10.06 -12.21 -11.63
C ALA A 58 -10.49 -13.22 -12.71
N VAL A 59 -9.80 -13.16 -13.85
CA VAL A 59 -10.07 -14.04 -15.00
C VAL A 59 -8.77 -14.76 -15.40
N PRO A 60 -8.33 -15.78 -14.63
CA PRO A 60 -7.23 -16.63 -15.02
C PRO A 60 -7.64 -17.55 -16.19
N GLU A 61 -6.66 -18.01 -16.96
CA GLU A 61 -6.87 -19.10 -17.90
C GLU A 61 -7.06 -20.43 -17.16
N GLU A 62 -7.76 -21.38 -17.77
CA GLU A 62 -8.05 -22.66 -17.15
C GLU A 62 -6.76 -23.39 -16.75
N GLY A 63 -6.68 -23.77 -15.49
CA GLY A 63 -5.51 -24.45 -14.91
C GLY A 63 -4.28 -23.59 -14.69
N GLN A 64 -4.37 -22.26 -14.90
CA GLN A 64 -3.30 -21.32 -14.67
C GLN A 64 -3.66 -20.34 -13.55
N SER A 65 -2.65 -19.61 -13.04
CA SER A 65 -2.86 -18.47 -12.17
C SER A 65 -2.59 -17.19 -12.94
N LYS A 66 -3.46 -16.20 -12.77
CA LYS A 66 -3.22 -14.83 -13.23
C LYS A 66 -2.73 -14.00 -12.06
N PHE A 67 -1.74 -13.17 -12.31
CA PHE A 67 -1.16 -12.33 -11.29
C PHE A 67 -1.79 -10.94 -11.32
N TYR A 68 -2.06 -10.41 -10.14
CA TYR A 68 -2.54 -9.05 -9.93
C TYR A 68 -1.69 -8.39 -8.85
N THR A 69 -1.47 -7.11 -8.97
CA THR A 69 -0.78 -6.33 -7.93
C THR A 69 -1.80 -5.52 -7.15
N LEU A 70 -1.91 -5.80 -5.85
CA LEU A 70 -2.64 -4.95 -4.90
C LEU A 70 -1.72 -3.85 -4.41
N ARG A 71 -2.13 -2.59 -4.58
CA ARG A 71 -1.44 -1.42 -4.05
C ARG A 71 -2.28 -0.71 -3.00
N LEU A 72 -1.65 -0.40 -1.89
CA LEU A 72 -2.22 0.41 -0.83
C LEU A 72 -1.31 1.62 -0.62
N LEU A 73 -1.83 2.80 -0.89
CA LEU A 73 -1.08 4.05 -0.91
C LEU A 73 -1.62 5.01 0.14
N ASN A 74 -0.76 5.51 1.01
CA ASN A 74 -1.12 6.62 1.89
C ASN A 74 -0.99 7.94 1.13
N VAL A 75 -2.04 8.75 1.15
CA VAL A 75 -2.07 10.07 0.52
C VAL A 75 -1.45 11.16 1.42
N GLU A 76 -1.28 10.88 2.72
CA GLU A 76 -0.63 11.81 3.67
C GLU A 76 0.67 11.20 4.21
N PRO A 77 1.84 11.68 3.78
CA PRO A 77 3.12 11.23 4.32
C PRO A 77 3.26 11.54 5.81
N GLY A 78 3.88 10.60 6.53
CA GLY A 78 4.20 10.77 7.95
C GLY A 78 3.17 10.22 8.93
N LYS A 79 2.04 9.70 8.48
CA LYS A 79 1.13 8.90 9.31
C LYS A 79 1.49 7.42 9.19
N THR A 80 1.64 6.77 10.34
CA THR A 80 2.19 5.41 10.48
C THR A 80 1.19 4.43 11.10
N GLU A 81 -0.11 4.70 10.98
CA GLU A 81 -1.12 3.78 11.50
C GLU A 81 -1.04 2.43 10.77
N GLU A 82 -1.01 1.36 11.55
CA GLU A 82 -1.00 0.01 11.01
C GLU A 82 -2.40 -0.41 10.53
N ILE A 83 -2.46 -0.90 9.31
CA ILE A 83 -3.66 -1.43 8.67
C ILE A 83 -3.47 -2.93 8.48
N THR A 84 -4.50 -3.68 8.71
CA THR A 84 -4.55 -5.09 8.32
C THR A 84 -5.32 -5.20 7.02
N TYR A 85 -4.76 -5.89 6.03
CA TYR A 85 -5.52 -6.34 4.88
C TYR A 85 -5.63 -7.86 4.84
N GLU A 86 -6.73 -8.33 4.30
CA GLU A 86 -7.01 -9.73 4.02
C GLU A 86 -7.62 -9.84 2.62
N VAL A 87 -7.12 -10.73 1.79
CA VAL A 87 -7.67 -10.99 0.46
C VAL A 87 -8.26 -12.38 0.42
N TYR A 88 -9.49 -12.48 -0.05
CA TYR A 88 -10.25 -13.71 -0.13
C TYR A 88 -10.51 -14.10 -1.58
N ALA A 89 -10.28 -15.36 -1.91
CA ALA A 89 -10.68 -15.96 -3.18
C ALA A 89 -12.22 -16.13 -3.25
N PRO A 90 -12.79 -16.43 -4.43
CA PRO A 90 -14.22 -16.67 -4.59
C PRO A 90 -14.80 -17.73 -3.67
N ASP A 91 -14.05 -18.78 -3.34
CA ASP A 91 -14.45 -19.84 -2.41
C ASP A 91 -14.33 -19.46 -0.92
N GLY A 92 -13.85 -18.24 -0.63
CA GLY A 92 -13.64 -17.74 0.72
C GLY A 92 -12.28 -18.07 1.32
N THR A 93 -11.39 -18.74 0.60
CA THR A 93 -10.02 -19.00 1.05
C THR A 93 -9.23 -17.69 1.13
N VAL A 94 -8.49 -17.49 2.23
CA VAL A 94 -7.57 -16.35 2.39
C VAL A 94 -6.32 -16.60 1.54
N VAL A 95 -6.10 -15.76 0.53
CA VAL A 95 -4.94 -15.85 -0.37
C VAL A 95 -3.80 -14.92 0.02
N ALA A 96 -4.10 -13.86 0.77
CA ALA A 96 -3.11 -12.97 1.35
C ALA A 96 -3.64 -12.30 2.61
N SER A 97 -2.77 -12.08 3.60
CA SER A 97 -3.08 -11.32 4.81
C SER A 97 -1.80 -10.75 5.40
N LYS A 98 -1.82 -9.49 5.81
CA LYS A 98 -0.68 -8.83 6.46
C LYS A 98 -1.13 -7.59 7.23
N VAL A 99 -0.40 -7.28 8.29
CA VAL A 99 -0.39 -5.94 8.90
C VAL A 99 0.66 -5.11 8.17
N ILE A 100 0.28 -3.93 7.71
CA ILE A 100 1.12 -3.06 6.90
C ILE A 100 1.16 -1.64 7.45
N SER A 101 2.23 -0.94 7.22
CA SER A 101 2.33 0.51 7.28
C SER A 101 1.84 1.13 5.95
N PRO A 102 1.56 2.43 5.90
CA PRO A 102 0.65 3.05 4.92
C PRO A 102 1.02 2.98 3.44
N ARG A 103 2.10 2.33 3.06
CA ARG A 103 2.41 2.02 1.66
C ARG A 103 2.75 0.56 1.52
N HIS A 104 2.07 -0.12 0.64
CA HIS A 104 2.27 -1.54 0.45
C HIS A 104 1.86 -1.97 -0.95
N SER A 105 2.70 -2.80 -1.55
CA SER A 105 2.42 -3.50 -2.78
C SER A 105 2.47 -5.01 -2.53
N ARG A 106 1.54 -5.76 -3.10
CA ARG A 106 1.46 -7.21 -2.96
C ARG A 106 0.97 -7.89 -4.22
N ILE A 107 1.75 -8.84 -4.72
CA ILE A 107 1.30 -9.72 -5.79
C ILE A 107 0.31 -10.73 -5.23
N LEU A 108 -0.80 -10.85 -5.91
CA LEU A 108 -1.85 -11.83 -5.68
C LEU A 108 -1.82 -12.86 -6.81
N SER A 109 -1.64 -14.14 -6.47
CA SER A 109 -1.77 -15.23 -7.42
C SER A 109 -3.22 -15.72 -7.40
N CYS A 110 -4.00 -15.37 -8.42
CA CYS A 110 -5.42 -15.70 -8.54
C CYS A 110 -5.58 -16.92 -9.45
N SER A 111 -5.88 -18.07 -8.88
CA SER A 111 -6.06 -19.35 -9.60
C SER A 111 -7.52 -19.70 -9.87
N GLN A 112 -8.45 -18.98 -9.25
CA GLN A 112 -9.89 -19.17 -9.43
C GLN A 112 -10.47 -18.02 -10.24
N GLN A 113 -11.32 -18.32 -11.19
CA GLN A 113 -12.13 -17.31 -11.88
C GLN A 113 -13.23 -16.82 -10.94
N GLY A 114 -13.43 -15.50 -10.89
CA GLY A 114 -14.51 -14.87 -10.16
C GLY A 114 -14.08 -13.72 -9.27
N GLN A 115 -15.00 -13.31 -8.40
CA GLN A 115 -14.83 -12.15 -7.54
C GLN A 115 -13.93 -12.45 -6.34
N TYR A 116 -12.80 -11.76 -6.29
CA TYR A 116 -11.94 -11.67 -5.10
C TYR A 116 -12.38 -10.48 -4.27
N THR A 117 -12.31 -10.62 -2.95
CA THR A 117 -12.64 -9.53 -2.03
C THR A 117 -11.46 -9.17 -1.14
N ILE A 118 -11.30 -7.89 -0.90
CA ILE A 118 -10.23 -7.31 -0.08
C ILE A 118 -10.88 -6.64 1.10
N LYS A 119 -10.51 -7.05 2.31
CA LYS A 119 -10.90 -6.40 3.55
C LYS A 119 -9.73 -5.58 4.08
N LEU A 120 -9.99 -4.35 4.41
CA LEU A 120 -9.06 -3.44 5.08
C LEU A 120 -9.63 -3.08 6.45
N SER A 121 -8.81 -3.11 7.48
CA SER A 121 -9.23 -2.77 8.83
C SER A 121 -8.08 -2.16 9.60
N ALA A 122 -8.43 -1.34 10.57
CA ALA A 122 -7.46 -0.74 11.46
C ALA A 122 -6.91 -1.75 12.47
N LYS A 123 -5.61 -1.67 12.74
CA LYS A 123 -5.01 -2.38 13.87
C LYS A 123 -4.94 -1.45 15.07
N GLY A 124 -5.92 -1.53 15.96
CA GLY A 124 -5.90 -0.79 17.23
C GLY A 124 -7.11 0.11 17.47
N SER A 125 -7.17 0.70 18.67
CA SER A 125 -8.35 1.40 19.17
C SER A 125 -8.34 2.92 18.97
N ASN A 126 -7.25 3.51 18.52
CA ASN A 126 -7.07 4.97 18.44
C ASN A 126 -6.63 5.42 17.04
N ILE A 127 -7.32 4.97 16.01
CA ILE A 127 -6.97 5.37 14.66
C ILE A 127 -7.54 6.74 14.37
N GLN A 128 -6.65 7.66 14.08
CA GLN A 128 -7.02 8.88 13.38
C GLN A 128 -7.29 8.50 11.93
N ARG A 129 -8.36 9.03 11.39
CA ARG A 129 -8.73 8.86 10.00
C ARG A 129 -7.55 9.17 9.08
N VAL A 130 -7.13 8.18 8.32
CA VAL A 130 -6.03 8.30 7.35
C VAL A 130 -6.62 8.10 5.97
N PRO A 131 -6.56 9.10 5.10
CA PRO A 131 -6.99 8.93 3.73
C PRO A 131 -5.99 8.00 3.00
N LEU A 132 -6.54 6.98 2.38
CA LEU A 132 -5.80 5.94 1.68
C LEU A 132 -6.36 5.77 0.27
N ARG A 133 -5.57 5.20 -0.61
CA ARG A 133 -6.02 4.71 -1.91
C ARG A 133 -5.71 3.23 -2.04
N ILE A 134 -6.62 2.53 -2.67
CA ILE A 134 -6.47 1.14 -3.07
C ILE A 134 -6.55 1.03 -4.59
N ARG A 135 -5.72 0.19 -5.16
CA ARG A 135 -5.72 -0.14 -6.58
C ARG A 135 -5.37 -1.62 -6.75
N VAL A 136 -5.99 -2.25 -7.73
CA VAL A 136 -5.61 -3.59 -8.20
C VAL A 136 -5.30 -3.49 -9.69
N GLU A 137 -4.13 -3.96 -10.08
CA GLU A 137 -3.65 -3.95 -11.46
C GLU A 137 -3.41 -5.37 -11.96
N GLU A 138 -3.51 -5.61 -13.27
CA GLU A 138 -2.97 -6.83 -13.82
C GLU A 138 -1.45 -6.81 -13.65
N GLY A 139 -0.88 -7.96 -13.26
CA GLY A 139 0.56 -8.08 -13.12
C GLY A 139 1.26 -7.69 -14.42
N GLY A 140 2.23 -6.78 -14.30
CA GLY A 140 3.12 -6.38 -15.38
C GLY A 140 4.27 -7.37 -15.60
N ASP A 141 5.30 -6.94 -16.32
CA ASP A 141 6.51 -7.71 -16.59
C ASP A 141 7.28 -8.02 -15.29
N ASP A 142 7.03 -7.23 -14.25
CA ASP A 142 7.54 -7.47 -12.91
C ASP A 142 6.50 -7.18 -11.81
N PRO A 143 6.80 -7.61 -10.56
CA PRO A 143 5.88 -7.52 -9.43
C PRO A 143 5.64 -6.10 -8.91
N TYR A 144 6.36 -5.12 -9.38
CA TYR A 144 6.32 -3.74 -8.87
C TYR A 144 5.56 -2.79 -9.76
N GLU A 145 5.32 -3.22 -11.02
CA GLU A 145 4.57 -2.42 -12.00
C GLU A 145 3.07 -2.21 -11.63
N SER A 146 2.50 -1.02 -11.86
CA SER A 146 3.14 0.16 -12.45
C SER A 146 3.65 1.08 -11.34
N ASN A 147 4.95 1.35 -11.27
CA ASN A 147 5.60 2.23 -10.29
C ASN A 147 6.37 3.36 -10.99
N ASP A 148 5.84 3.83 -12.13
CA ASP A 148 6.44 4.87 -12.98
C ASP A 148 6.44 6.27 -12.35
N THR A 149 5.70 6.49 -11.28
CA THR A 149 5.63 7.77 -10.59
C THR A 149 5.86 7.63 -9.08
N TRP A 150 6.34 8.69 -8.44
CA TRP A 150 6.53 8.67 -6.99
C TRP A 150 5.21 8.44 -6.23
N LEU A 151 4.06 8.76 -6.82
CA LEU A 151 2.73 8.49 -6.23
C LEU A 151 2.41 7.00 -6.22
N ASP A 152 2.90 6.27 -7.21
CA ASP A 152 2.70 4.83 -7.37
C ASP A 152 3.90 4.00 -6.89
N ALA A 153 4.90 4.64 -6.28
CA ALA A 153 6.11 4.00 -5.78
C ALA A 153 5.83 2.73 -4.97
N ALA A 154 6.47 1.63 -5.32
CA ALA A 154 6.35 0.38 -4.60
C ALA A 154 7.08 0.44 -3.24
N TYR A 155 6.40 0.04 -2.16
CA TYR A 155 7.05 -0.02 -0.85
C TYR A 155 7.94 -1.26 -0.75
N ILE A 156 9.18 -1.05 -0.32
CA ILE A 156 10.14 -2.12 -0.06
C ILE A 156 10.63 -2.09 1.39
N GLU A 157 10.85 -3.27 1.95
CA GLU A 157 11.45 -3.38 3.29
C GLU A 157 12.97 -3.30 3.18
N PRO A 158 13.65 -2.57 4.07
CA PRO A 158 15.10 -2.58 4.13
C PRO A 158 15.65 -4.01 4.27
N GLY A 159 16.61 -4.37 3.42
CA GLY A 159 17.18 -5.72 3.34
C GLY A 159 16.40 -6.69 2.45
N GLN A 160 15.30 -6.27 1.85
CA GLN A 160 14.60 -7.04 0.84
C GLN A 160 15.39 -7.07 -0.47
N LEU A 161 15.59 -8.26 -1.03
CA LEU A 161 16.04 -8.40 -2.42
C LEU A 161 14.85 -8.17 -3.33
N ILE A 162 14.96 -7.19 -4.23
CA ILE A 162 13.98 -6.93 -5.27
C ILE A 162 14.52 -7.42 -6.62
N SER A 163 13.64 -7.97 -7.44
CA SER A 163 13.92 -8.28 -8.84
C SER A 163 12.87 -7.56 -9.66
N HIS A 164 13.31 -6.63 -10.48
CA HIS A 164 12.44 -5.81 -11.31
C HIS A 164 13.01 -5.72 -12.73
N VAL A 165 12.20 -5.23 -13.66
CA VAL A 165 12.56 -5.04 -15.06
C VAL A 165 12.48 -3.55 -15.37
N LEU A 166 13.60 -2.95 -15.73
CA LEU A 166 13.68 -1.57 -16.17
C LEU A 166 13.86 -1.55 -17.69
N ASN A 167 12.81 -1.22 -18.40
CA ASN A 167 12.83 -1.10 -19.86
C ASN A 167 13.40 0.24 -20.33
N SER A 168 13.75 0.36 -21.59
CA SER A 168 14.26 1.62 -22.13
C SER A 168 13.19 2.72 -22.11
N GLY A 169 13.43 3.76 -21.36
CA GLY A 169 12.51 4.90 -21.17
C GLY A 169 11.50 4.70 -20.04
N ASP A 170 11.69 3.66 -19.27
CA ASP A 170 10.97 3.32 -18.06
C ASP A 170 11.57 4.01 -16.84
N THR A 171 10.78 4.12 -15.78
CA THR A 171 11.18 4.73 -14.53
C THR A 171 10.52 4.00 -13.36
N ASP A 172 11.32 3.34 -12.55
CA ASP A 172 10.85 2.63 -11.38
C ASP A 172 10.99 3.45 -10.11
N TRP A 173 9.90 3.64 -9.41
CA TRP A 173 9.90 4.29 -8.11
C TRP A 173 9.66 3.28 -6.99
N PHE A 174 10.57 3.29 -6.04
CA PHE A 174 10.42 2.55 -4.78
C PHE A 174 10.39 3.51 -3.59
N CYS A 175 9.75 3.10 -2.51
CA CYS A 175 9.82 3.85 -1.26
C CYS A 175 10.08 2.93 -0.08
N PHE A 176 10.71 3.47 0.96
CA PHE A 176 11.07 2.74 2.16
C PHE A 176 11.13 3.68 3.36
N THR A 177 11.02 3.11 4.55
CA THR A 177 11.11 3.87 5.80
C THR A 177 12.49 3.74 6.42
N VAL A 178 13.09 4.88 6.76
CA VAL A 178 14.29 4.97 7.59
C VAL A 178 13.83 5.14 9.04
N PRO A 179 14.03 4.14 9.92
CA PRO A 179 13.41 4.14 11.25
C PRO A 179 14.14 5.05 12.26
N GLU A 180 15.42 5.34 12.05
CA GLU A 180 16.24 6.12 12.97
C GLU A 180 17.10 7.14 12.21
N ASP A 181 17.48 8.24 12.90
CA ASP A 181 18.38 9.24 12.34
C ASP A 181 19.80 8.65 12.12
N HIS A 182 20.52 9.23 11.18
CA HIS A 182 21.91 8.86 10.84
C HIS A 182 22.14 7.42 10.37
N MET A 183 21.11 6.75 9.85
CA MET A 183 21.25 5.44 9.21
C MET A 183 21.99 5.55 7.86
N THR A 184 22.59 4.46 7.43
CA THR A 184 23.25 4.38 6.13
C THR A 184 22.45 3.48 5.19
N LEU A 185 22.07 4.02 4.03
CA LEU A 185 21.56 3.24 2.91
C LEU A 185 22.74 2.55 2.23
N HIS A 186 22.58 1.27 1.98
CA HIS A 186 23.42 0.52 1.07
C HIS A 186 22.53 -0.09 -0.01
N VAL A 187 22.77 0.27 -1.25
CA VAL A 187 22.12 -0.34 -2.42
C VAL A 187 23.15 -1.08 -3.23
N SER A 188 22.83 -2.28 -3.62
CA SER A 188 23.63 -3.07 -4.55
C SER A 188 22.75 -3.50 -5.73
N SER A 189 23.29 -3.47 -6.93
CA SER A 189 22.63 -3.93 -8.15
C SER A 189 23.58 -4.83 -8.93
N ASP A 190 23.06 -5.85 -9.57
CA ASP A 190 23.75 -6.68 -10.55
C ASP A 190 23.62 -6.17 -11.98
N CYS A 191 22.80 -5.12 -12.20
CA CYS A 191 22.63 -4.43 -13.47
C CYS A 191 23.62 -3.28 -13.65
N ALA A 192 23.88 -2.92 -14.89
CA ALA A 192 24.76 -1.81 -15.26
C ALA A 192 23.98 -0.70 -15.99
N GLY A 193 24.34 0.56 -15.73
CA GLY A 193 23.82 1.69 -16.48
C GLY A 193 22.51 2.28 -15.96
N ILE A 194 22.10 1.93 -14.74
CA ILE A 194 20.95 2.50 -14.05
C ILE A 194 21.34 3.85 -13.43
N GLN A 195 20.51 4.86 -13.61
CA GLN A 195 20.57 6.07 -12.79
C GLN A 195 19.71 5.87 -11.54
N ALA A 196 20.14 6.38 -10.41
CA ALA A 196 19.40 6.32 -9.18
C ALA A 196 19.35 7.69 -8.51
N MET A 197 18.16 8.12 -8.10
CA MET A 197 17.97 9.38 -7.37
C MET A 197 17.19 9.11 -6.09
N VAL A 198 17.60 9.73 -4.99
CA VAL A 198 16.91 9.57 -3.69
C VAL A 198 16.26 10.90 -3.28
N TYR A 199 15.04 10.81 -2.80
CA TYR A 199 14.23 11.94 -2.37
C TYR A 199 13.68 11.72 -0.96
N THR A 200 13.45 12.82 -0.24
CA THR A 200 12.63 12.76 0.98
C THR A 200 11.16 12.77 0.60
N GLY A 201 10.34 12.04 1.34
CA GLY A 201 8.89 12.07 1.13
C GLY A 201 8.29 13.47 1.32
N GLN A 202 8.84 14.25 2.24
CA GLN A 202 8.41 15.63 2.46
C GLN A 202 8.65 16.51 1.21
N ALA A 203 9.83 16.40 0.59
CA ALA A 203 10.12 17.19 -0.61
C ALA A 203 9.20 16.84 -1.78
N LEU A 204 8.91 15.56 -1.98
CA LEU A 204 7.99 15.12 -3.03
C LEU A 204 6.55 15.63 -2.80
N VAL A 205 6.09 15.64 -1.57
CA VAL A 205 4.76 16.18 -1.24
C VAL A 205 4.68 17.69 -1.44
N GLU A 206 5.74 18.41 -1.08
CA GLU A 206 5.75 19.88 -1.17
C GLU A 206 5.95 20.36 -2.61
N TYR A 207 6.80 19.69 -3.39
CA TYR A 207 7.25 20.17 -4.71
C TYR A 207 6.87 19.25 -5.87
N GLY A 208 6.37 18.02 -5.62
CA GLY A 208 6.06 17.04 -6.65
C GLY A 208 7.27 16.73 -7.53
N ASP A 209 7.07 16.68 -8.85
CA ASP A 209 8.11 16.43 -9.84
C ASP A 209 9.22 17.51 -9.89
N LYS A 210 9.06 18.60 -9.14
CA LYS A 210 10.08 19.63 -8.97
C LYS A 210 10.93 19.44 -7.71
N ALA A 211 10.68 18.39 -6.97
CA ALA A 211 11.49 18.06 -5.80
C ALA A 211 12.95 17.86 -6.20
N LYS A 212 13.85 18.33 -5.35
CA LYS A 212 15.28 18.08 -5.56
C LYS A 212 15.66 16.78 -4.86
N SER A 213 16.36 15.91 -5.57
CA SER A 213 16.97 14.73 -4.96
C SER A 213 17.97 15.14 -3.88
N VAL A 214 18.00 14.39 -2.81
CA VAL A 214 19.01 14.54 -1.76
C VAL A 214 20.30 13.81 -2.12
N TRP A 215 20.21 12.89 -3.06
CA TRP A 215 21.34 12.17 -3.61
C TRP A 215 21.02 11.69 -5.03
N HIS A 216 22.04 11.62 -5.93
CA HIS A 216 21.90 11.02 -7.24
C HIS A 216 23.20 10.35 -7.69
N GLU A 217 23.12 9.33 -8.54
CA GLU A 217 24.22 8.64 -9.18
C GLU A 217 23.90 8.42 -10.67
N ASP A 218 24.70 9.04 -11.54
CA ASP A 218 24.46 9.09 -12.99
C ASP A 218 24.78 7.80 -13.75
N SER A 219 25.45 6.84 -13.12
CA SER A 219 25.85 5.62 -13.81
C SER A 219 26.14 4.50 -12.84
N PHE A 220 25.10 4.05 -12.22
CA PHE A 220 25.15 2.88 -11.39
C PHE A 220 25.52 1.66 -12.24
N GLY A 221 26.64 1.02 -11.96
CA GLY A 221 26.97 -0.27 -12.55
C GLY A 221 27.77 -0.29 -13.85
N ARG A 222 28.64 0.66 -14.14
CA ARG A 222 29.42 0.63 -15.39
C ARG A 222 30.33 -0.57 -15.62
N LYS A 223 30.67 -1.40 -14.61
CA LYS A 223 31.67 -2.50 -14.80
C LYS A 223 31.47 -3.79 -14.02
N SER A 224 30.52 -3.93 -13.16
CA SER A 224 30.08 -5.11 -12.36
C SER A 224 29.32 -4.63 -11.15
N ALA A 225 28.54 -5.51 -10.50
CA ALA A 225 27.72 -5.22 -9.32
C ALA A 225 28.06 -3.91 -8.63
N SER A 226 27.23 -2.91 -8.79
CA SER A 226 27.47 -1.60 -8.23
C SER A 226 26.92 -1.53 -6.84
N ASN A 227 27.70 -0.95 -5.98
CA ASN A 227 27.32 -0.67 -4.62
C ASN A 227 27.43 0.82 -4.40
N PHE A 228 26.41 1.42 -3.82
CA PHE A 228 26.54 2.76 -3.28
C PHE A 228 26.07 2.82 -1.83
N TYR A 229 26.62 3.81 -1.13
CA TYR A 229 26.31 4.08 0.26
C TYR A 229 25.91 5.54 0.40
N TRP A 230 24.79 5.78 1.08
CA TRP A 230 24.37 7.14 1.41
C TRP A 230 23.89 7.20 2.86
N LYS A 231 24.24 8.28 3.56
CA LYS A 231 23.89 8.47 4.96
C LYS A 231 22.69 9.39 5.07
N PHE A 232 21.64 8.89 5.70
CA PHE A 232 20.49 9.69 6.07
C PHE A 232 20.79 10.53 7.30
N GLU A 233 20.47 11.80 7.26
CA GLU A 233 20.56 12.67 8.42
C GLU A 233 19.36 12.50 9.35
N GLU A 234 18.18 12.26 8.78
CA GLU A 234 16.91 12.17 9.50
C GLU A 234 16.18 10.87 9.15
N LYS A 235 15.43 10.36 10.11
CA LYS A 235 14.47 9.27 9.89
C LYS A 235 13.28 9.76 9.08
N GLY A 236 12.59 8.86 8.39
CA GLY A 236 11.40 9.21 7.64
C GLY A 236 11.16 8.32 6.44
N LEU A 237 10.20 8.72 5.62
CA LEU A 237 9.89 8.07 4.35
C LEU A 237 10.78 8.66 3.26
N TYR A 238 11.45 7.79 2.55
CA TYR A 238 12.31 8.13 1.42
C TYR A 238 11.89 7.37 0.17
N TYR A 239 12.24 7.94 -0.96
CA TYR A 239 11.97 7.39 -2.28
C TYR A 239 13.26 7.24 -3.05
N ILE A 240 13.32 6.21 -3.86
CA ILE A 240 14.37 6.01 -4.85
C ILE A 240 13.73 5.89 -6.22
N GLU A 241 14.22 6.66 -7.16
CA GLU A 241 13.89 6.64 -8.58
C GLU A 241 15.02 5.94 -9.32
N LEU A 242 14.69 4.97 -10.15
CA LEU A 242 15.61 4.25 -11.02
C LEU A 242 15.22 4.50 -12.49
N THR A 243 16.20 4.86 -13.34
CA THR A 243 15.98 5.11 -14.77
C THR A 243 17.11 4.55 -15.64
#